data_ed1be0195c05986f5c5f9ac50e371f63
#
_entry.id   ed1be0195c05986f5c5f9ac50e371f63
#
_cell.length_a   1.000
_cell.length_b   1.000
_cell.length_c   1.000
_cell.angle_alpha   90.00
_cell.angle_beta   90.00
_cell.angle_gamma   90.00
#
_symmetry.space_group_name_H-M   'P 1'
#
loop_
_entity.id
_entity.type
_entity.pdbx_description
1 polymer ?
#
loop_
_entity_poly.entity_id
_entity_poly.type
_entity_poly.pdbx_seq_one_letter_code
_entity_poly.pdbx_strand_id
1 'polypeptide(L)'
;MKINLQLKSLAAVLAAASLVSPMYADEGKMPKGIPHLDHVFVIMMENHGYGQIIGNPYAPFANKLAKSANTATNYFAVAHPSLTNYLETVGGSNFGVHSDNNPDWHNTNCMTNLSAGTVNTDNPSSPNVCPIWGTGTDATTPAVDCTNEVQCAAGSNAGELNIDGTLSIPAAPNTVGKTIADQLMEWGKTWKSYQESLPPSGPDGVNFADGFFTDSSNIPGTIPGETQTLIKLYAAKHNPFVYFRSVQEHHLDRIAPFQGTQGLFADLSSGHVPEFSFIAPNQCNDQHGRGNGGPQCDFDYHNDGTQKGLNPALISVGDQTLATIVKSIEDSPVWKEGKNAIVVLWDEDDYSIAPTTNQVLTMVETNYGVHGVKSNHFYTHFSLLKSLEAGLRLPCLNHACDASTDVMSDLFASDNDRDN
;
A
#
# COMPACT_ATOMS: atom_id res chain seq x y z
N MET A 1 60.84 53.24 -38.29
CA MET A 1 60.08 53.02 -37.06
C MET A 1 59.14 51.82 -37.30
N LYS A 2 59.51 50.61 -36.86
CA LYS A 2 58.73 49.38 -37.07
C LYS A 2 58.00 49.06 -35.77
N ILE A 3 56.70 49.02 -35.82
CA ILE A 3 55.82 48.68 -34.70
C ILE A 3 55.54 47.18 -34.81
N ASN A 4 56.00 46.39 -33.82
CA ASN A 4 55.70 44.97 -33.67
C ASN A 4 54.37 44.82 -32.91
N LEU A 5 53.40 44.27 -33.61
CA LEU A 5 52.17 43.82 -32.98
C LEU A 5 52.35 42.36 -32.51
N GLN A 6 52.34 42.16 -31.21
CA GLN A 6 52.29 40.80 -30.64
C GLN A 6 50.83 40.36 -30.50
N LEU A 7 50.44 39.31 -31.21
CA LEU A 7 49.17 38.61 -30.97
C LEU A 7 49.33 37.75 -29.71
N LYS A 8 48.52 38.02 -28.71
CA LYS A 8 48.33 37.12 -27.57
C LYS A 8 47.20 36.15 -27.90
N SER A 9 47.56 34.89 -28.07
CA SER A 9 46.62 33.79 -28.19
C SER A 9 45.91 33.51 -26.84
N LEU A 10 44.61 33.70 -26.80
CA LEU A 10 43.75 33.33 -25.67
C LEU A 10 43.37 31.84 -25.87
N ALA A 11 43.93 30.95 -25.10
CA ALA A 11 43.50 29.57 -25.06
C ALA A 11 42.24 29.46 -24.17
N ALA A 12 41.11 29.22 -24.78
CA ALA A 12 39.86 28.89 -24.07
C ALA A 12 39.94 27.43 -23.62
N VAL A 13 40.06 27.23 -22.32
CA VAL A 13 39.88 25.88 -21.70
C VAL A 13 38.40 25.63 -21.61
N LEU A 14 37.85 24.79 -22.49
CA LEU A 14 36.55 24.19 -22.29
C LEU A 14 36.64 23.17 -21.17
N ALA A 15 36.14 23.51 -19.99
CA ALA A 15 35.85 22.53 -18.96
C ALA A 15 34.59 21.75 -19.39
N ALA A 16 34.81 20.53 -19.87
CA ALA A 16 33.74 19.54 -20.03
C ALA A 16 33.24 19.18 -18.65
N ALA A 17 32.18 19.81 -18.19
CA ALA A 17 31.39 19.31 -17.07
C ALA A 17 30.77 18.00 -17.55
N SER A 18 31.32 16.86 -17.19
CA SER A 18 30.68 15.58 -17.27
C SER A 18 29.47 15.67 -16.32
N LEU A 19 28.28 15.82 -16.90
CA LEU A 19 27.03 15.53 -16.23
C LEU A 19 27.07 14.05 -15.87
N VAL A 20 27.50 13.74 -14.66
CA VAL A 20 27.22 12.45 -14.04
C VAL A 20 25.71 12.48 -13.82
N SER A 21 24.95 11.94 -14.78
CA SER A 21 23.58 11.55 -14.53
C SER A 21 23.63 10.64 -13.31
N PRO A 22 22.83 10.89 -12.26
CA PRO A 22 22.70 9.89 -11.22
C PRO A 22 22.31 8.59 -11.93
N MET A 23 23.09 7.54 -11.75
CA MET A 23 22.68 6.19 -12.12
C MET A 23 21.50 5.88 -11.21
N TYR A 24 20.28 6.09 -11.70
CA TYR A 24 19.10 5.55 -11.07
C TYR A 24 19.27 4.04 -11.11
N ALA A 25 19.31 3.42 -9.93
CA ALA A 25 19.31 1.97 -9.84
C ALA A 25 18.03 1.46 -10.50
N ASP A 26 18.19 0.49 -11.32
CA ASP A 26 17.34 -0.25 -12.24
C ASP A 26 15.82 -0.22 -12.01
N GLU A 27 15.18 0.92 -12.23
CA GLU A 27 13.77 0.95 -12.57
C GLU A 27 13.62 0.36 -13.99
N GLY A 28 12.55 -0.41 -14.18
CA GLY A 28 12.29 -1.04 -15.46
C GLY A 28 11.69 -0.08 -16.49
N LYS A 29 11.12 -0.64 -17.52
CA LYS A 29 10.42 0.13 -18.55
C LYS A 29 9.05 0.57 -18.03
N MET A 30 8.58 1.73 -18.51
CA MET A 30 7.21 2.18 -18.28
C MET A 30 6.22 1.15 -18.83
N PRO A 31 5.34 0.58 -17.99
CA PRO A 31 4.32 -0.34 -18.45
C PRO A 31 3.27 0.36 -19.33
N LYS A 32 2.54 -0.42 -20.09
CA LYS A 32 1.48 0.06 -21.01
C LYS A 32 0.18 -0.69 -20.74
N GLY A 33 -0.91 -0.23 -21.33
CA GLY A 33 -2.21 -0.91 -21.24
C GLY A 33 -3.22 -0.22 -20.32
N ILE A 34 -2.82 0.86 -19.64
CA ILE A 34 -3.72 1.72 -18.85
C ILE A 34 -3.75 3.11 -19.48
N PRO A 35 -4.92 3.76 -19.66
CA PRO A 35 -4.98 5.17 -20.06
C PRO A 35 -4.29 6.04 -19.01
N HIS A 36 -3.86 7.25 -19.40
CA HIS A 36 -3.34 8.20 -18.40
C HIS A 36 -4.42 8.50 -17.37
N LEU A 37 -4.07 8.40 -16.09
CA LEU A 37 -4.93 8.71 -14.97
C LEU A 37 -4.51 10.04 -14.33
N ASP A 38 -5.49 10.90 -14.10
CA ASP A 38 -5.25 12.19 -13.46
C ASP A 38 -5.21 12.03 -11.93
N HIS A 39 -6.10 11.21 -11.37
CA HIS A 39 -6.08 10.85 -9.96
C HIS A 39 -6.37 9.36 -9.76
N VAL A 40 -5.62 8.75 -8.83
CA VAL A 40 -5.84 7.37 -8.39
C VAL A 40 -5.97 7.32 -6.88
N PHE A 41 -7.02 6.65 -6.43
CA PHE A 41 -7.32 6.43 -5.01
C PHE A 41 -7.23 4.93 -4.73
N VAL A 42 -6.27 4.50 -3.93
CA VAL A 42 -6.13 3.12 -3.49
C VAL A 42 -6.63 3.02 -2.06
N ILE A 43 -7.71 2.29 -1.84
CA ILE A 43 -8.31 2.02 -0.54
C ILE A 43 -7.94 0.60 -0.14
N MET A 44 -7.11 0.46 0.90
CA MET A 44 -6.68 -0.82 1.42
C MET A 44 -7.55 -1.22 2.60
N MET A 45 -8.25 -2.33 2.46
CA MET A 45 -8.98 -3.02 3.52
C MET A 45 -8.16 -4.21 4.00
N GLU A 46 -8.57 -4.85 5.08
CA GLU A 46 -7.72 -5.75 5.85
C GLU A 46 -8.32 -7.12 6.07
N ASN A 47 -7.42 -8.10 5.97
CA ASN A 47 -7.47 -9.38 6.64
C ASN A 47 -8.75 -10.19 6.37
N HIS A 48 -9.28 -10.11 5.11
CA HIS A 48 -10.46 -10.89 4.70
C HIS A 48 -10.34 -11.40 3.28
N GLY A 49 -10.50 -12.70 3.13
CA GLY A 49 -10.54 -13.37 1.83
C GLY A 49 -11.76 -13.02 1.00
N TYR A 50 -11.66 -13.24 -0.32
CA TYR A 50 -12.74 -13.00 -1.28
C TYR A 50 -14.08 -13.59 -0.84
N GLY A 51 -14.09 -14.84 -0.37
CA GLY A 51 -15.30 -15.54 0.07
C GLY A 51 -15.88 -15.07 1.39
N GLN A 52 -15.14 -14.28 2.16
CA GLN A 52 -15.63 -13.68 3.41
C GLN A 52 -16.43 -12.40 3.15
N ILE A 53 -16.17 -11.71 2.05
CA ILE A 53 -16.80 -10.42 1.69
C ILE A 53 -17.88 -10.62 0.63
N ILE A 54 -17.59 -11.36 -0.45
CA ILE A 54 -18.55 -11.59 -1.52
C ILE A 54 -19.68 -12.52 -1.03
N GLY A 55 -20.91 -12.02 -1.14
CA GLY A 55 -22.09 -12.71 -0.65
C GLY A 55 -22.39 -12.48 0.84
N ASN A 56 -21.51 -11.81 1.57
CA ASN A 56 -21.72 -11.51 2.97
C ASN A 56 -22.84 -10.47 3.16
N PRO A 57 -23.92 -10.78 3.91
CA PRO A 57 -25.05 -9.87 4.10
C PRO A 57 -24.70 -8.60 4.90
N TYR A 58 -23.58 -8.61 5.62
CA TYR A 58 -23.07 -7.48 6.41
C TYR A 58 -22.10 -6.58 5.62
N ALA A 59 -21.81 -6.94 4.36
CA ALA A 59 -21.04 -6.13 3.42
C ALA A 59 -21.88 -5.69 2.19
N PRO A 60 -23.06 -5.05 2.37
CA PRO A 60 -23.97 -4.73 1.27
C PRO A 60 -23.37 -3.73 0.28
N PHE A 61 -22.57 -2.77 0.74
CA PHE A 61 -21.94 -1.80 -0.14
C PHE A 61 -20.85 -2.44 -1.00
N ALA A 62 -19.91 -3.18 -0.40
CA ALA A 62 -18.86 -3.88 -1.14
C ALA A 62 -19.46 -4.84 -2.18
N ASN A 63 -20.52 -5.57 -1.83
CA ASN A 63 -21.24 -6.44 -2.77
C ASN A 63 -21.96 -5.69 -3.89
N LYS A 64 -22.47 -4.48 -3.63
CA LYS A 64 -23.04 -3.63 -4.66
C LYS A 64 -21.96 -3.09 -5.58
N LEU A 65 -20.88 -2.57 -5.01
CA LEU A 65 -19.74 -2.06 -5.76
C LEU A 65 -19.11 -3.16 -6.61
N ALA A 66 -18.91 -4.37 -6.06
CA ALA A 66 -18.41 -5.52 -6.80
C ALA A 66 -19.31 -5.91 -8.01
N LYS A 67 -20.58 -5.52 -8.05
CA LYS A 67 -21.46 -5.75 -9.20
C LYS A 67 -21.34 -4.65 -10.26
N SER A 68 -21.18 -3.38 -9.83
CA SER A 68 -21.14 -2.22 -10.73
C SER A 68 -19.76 -1.91 -11.25
N ALA A 69 -18.74 -1.99 -10.40
CA ALA A 69 -17.35 -1.76 -10.75
C ALA A 69 -16.73 -2.95 -11.52
N ASN A 70 -15.57 -2.72 -12.09
CA ASN A 70 -14.74 -3.78 -12.64
C ASN A 70 -14.10 -4.56 -11.50
N THR A 71 -14.21 -5.89 -11.51
CA THR A 71 -13.83 -6.75 -10.38
C THR A 71 -12.92 -7.87 -10.86
N ALA A 72 -11.78 -8.04 -10.22
CA ALA A 72 -10.95 -9.22 -10.38
C ALA A 72 -11.54 -10.36 -9.55
N THR A 73 -11.81 -11.49 -10.18
CA THR A 73 -12.31 -12.71 -9.54
C THR A 73 -11.22 -13.74 -9.32
N ASN A 74 -9.97 -13.42 -9.68
CA ASN A 74 -8.81 -14.26 -9.55
C ASN A 74 -7.58 -13.43 -9.14
N TYR A 75 -7.74 -12.66 -8.05
CA TYR A 75 -6.70 -11.80 -7.49
C TYR A 75 -6.22 -12.35 -6.15
N PHE A 76 -4.91 -12.38 -5.99
CA PHE A 76 -4.27 -12.95 -4.79
C PHE A 76 -3.34 -11.93 -4.14
N ALA A 77 -3.39 -11.88 -2.82
CA ALA A 77 -2.30 -11.32 -2.04
C ALA A 77 -1.04 -12.18 -2.19
N VAL A 78 0.12 -11.64 -1.85
CA VAL A 78 1.40 -12.28 -2.17
C VAL A 78 1.96 -13.03 -0.98
N ALA A 79 1.73 -12.53 0.22
CA ALA A 79 2.36 -13.04 1.43
C ALA A 79 1.47 -12.87 2.67
N HIS A 80 2.06 -13.14 3.81
CA HIS A 80 1.64 -12.83 5.16
C HIS A 80 2.89 -12.47 5.99
N PRO A 81 2.77 -11.61 6.99
CA PRO A 81 1.61 -10.87 7.44
C PRO A 81 1.37 -9.57 6.64
N SER A 82 0.37 -8.79 7.07
CA SER A 82 -0.13 -7.57 6.40
C SER A 82 0.98 -6.64 5.89
N LEU A 83 1.94 -6.24 6.72
CA LEU A 83 2.99 -5.29 6.33
C LEU A 83 3.71 -5.70 5.04
N THR A 84 3.97 -6.97 4.85
CA THR A 84 4.61 -7.50 3.65
C THR A 84 3.80 -7.14 2.41
N ASN A 85 2.48 -7.39 2.42
CA ASN A 85 1.58 -7.07 1.31
C ASN A 85 1.48 -5.56 1.04
N TYR A 86 1.48 -4.74 2.11
CA TYR A 86 1.52 -3.28 1.96
C TYR A 86 2.79 -2.81 1.25
N LEU A 87 3.95 -3.34 1.64
CA LEU A 87 5.23 -3.00 1.00
C LEU A 87 5.25 -3.43 -0.47
N GLU A 88 4.75 -4.62 -0.77
CA GLU A 88 4.65 -5.16 -2.13
C GLU A 88 3.71 -4.35 -3.01
N THR A 89 2.59 -3.88 -2.46
CA THR A 89 1.62 -3.04 -3.18
C THR A 89 2.21 -1.69 -3.60
N VAL A 90 3.12 -1.11 -2.80
CA VAL A 90 3.66 0.23 -3.09
C VAL A 90 5.06 0.22 -3.66
N GLY A 91 5.80 -0.87 -3.52
CA GLY A 91 7.20 -0.95 -3.94
C GLY A 91 7.58 -2.20 -4.73
N GLY A 92 6.65 -3.15 -4.88
CA GLY A 92 6.85 -4.36 -5.70
C GLY A 92 7.86 -5.34 -5.09
N SER A 93 8.08 -5.30 -3.78
CA SER A 93 8.99 -6.19 -3.05
C SER A 93 8.63 -6.19 -1.57
N ASN A 94 8.98 -7.26 -0.86
CA ASN A 94 8.91 -7.29 0.60
C ASN A 94 10.13 -6.61 1.26
N PHE A 95 11.16 -6.26 0.50
CA PHE A 95 12.40 -5.63 0.98
C PHE A 95 13.08 -6.38 2.13
N GLY A 96 12.87 -7.68 2.23
CA GLY A 96 13.36 -8.50 3.33
C GLY A 96 12.51 -8.44 4.60
N VAL A 97 11.36 -7.83 4.55
CA VAL A 97 10.41 -7.74 5.69
C VAL A 97 9.37 -8.83 5.59
N HIS A 98 9.22 -9.62 6.64
CA HIS A 98 8.21 -10.67 6.78
C HIS A 98 7.64 -10.70 8.21
N SER A 99 7.39 -9.54 8.75
CA SER A 99 6.79 -9.36 10.07
C SER A 99 6.00 -8.06 10.09
N ASP A 100 5.10 -7.94 11.06
CA ASP A 100 4.37 -6.71 11.38
C ASP A 100 5.13 -5.80 12.35
N ASN A 101 6.46 -5.91 12.40
CA ASN A 101 7.28 -5.13 13.30
C ASN A 101 7.24 -3.64 12.97
N ASN A 102 7.37 -2.83 14.01
CA ASN A 102 7.35 -1.37 13.89
C ASN A 102 8.51 -0.83 13.06
N PRO A 103 8.34 0.31 12.40
CA PRO A 103 9.47 1.00 11.77
C PRO A 103 10.46 1.50 12.83
N ASP A 104 11.74 1.36 12.54
CA ASP A 104 12.82 1.91 13.36
C ASP A 104 13.15 3.33 12.87
N TRP A 105 12.49 4.30 13.47
CA TRP A 105 12.48 5.68 13.02
C TRP A 105 13.89 6.31 13.01
N HIS A 106 14.30 6.83 11.84
CA HIS A 106 15.54 7.58 11.63
C HIS A 106 16.82 6.86 12.12
N ASN A 107 16.79 5.54 12.21
CA ASN A 107 17.94 4.79 12.68
C ASN A 107 19.07 4.78 11.65
N THR A 108 20.09 5.62 11.88
CA THR A 108 21.28 5.73 11.01
C THR A 108 22.27 4.59 11.20
N ASN A 109 22.10 3.78 12.25
CA ASN A 109 22.98 2.62 12.51
C ASN A 109 22.51 1.37 11.76
N CYS A 110 21.25 1.35 11.32
CA CYS A 110 20.75 0.29 10.46
C CYS A 110 21.48 0.31 9.12
N MET A 111 22.09 -0.80 8.77
CA MET A 111 22.65 -1.00 7.44
C MET A 111 21.51 -1.17 6.44
N THR A 112 21.69 -0.68 5.21
CA THR A 112 20.84 -1.08 4.09
C THR A 112 20.78 -2.59 4.03
N ASN A 113 19.59 -3.14 4.09
CA ASN A 113 19.44 -4.58 4.06
C ASN A 113 18.14 -4.98 3.37
N LEU A 114 18.22 -5.24 2.08
CA LEU A 114 17.10 -5.71 1.27
C LEU A 114 17.19 -7.23 1.01
N SER A 115 17.97 -7.97 1.77
CA SER A 115 18.24 -9.38 1.48
C SER A 115 18.06 -10.35 2.64
N ALA A 116 18.03 -9.90 3.87
CA ALA A 116 18.04 -10.80 5.03
C ALA A 116 17.16 -10.32 6.19
N GLY A 117 16.05 -9.69 5.87
CA GLY A 117 15.24 -9.01 6.86
C GLY A 117 15.90 -7.71 7.30
N THR A 118 15.17 -6.64 7.16
CA THR A 118 15.63 -5.30 7.53
C THR A 118 15.38 -5.01 9.00
N VAL A 119 15.38 -6.05 9.85
CA VAL A 119 15.16 -5.89 11.28
C VAL A 119 16.41 -5.42 12.00
N ASN A 120 16.25 -4.48 12.91
CA ASN A 120 17.32 -4.06 13.81
C ASN A 120 17.62 -5.19 14.81
N THR A 121 18.78 -5.80 14.67
CA THR A 121 19.24 -6.88 15.56
C THR A 121 19.79 -6.37 16.90
N ASP A 122 19.97 -5.07 17.08
CA ASP A 122 20.49 -4.49 18.32
C ASP A 122 19.46 -4.58 19.47
N ASN A 123 18.20 -4.84 19.16
CA ASN A 123 17.16 -5.09 20.15
C ASN A 123 16.39 -6.38 19.83
N PRO A 124 16.92 -7.55 20.19
CA PRO A 124 16.29 -8.84 19.85
C PRO A 124 14.95 -9.09 20.55
N SER A 125 14.60 -8.29 21.58
CA SER A 125 13.29 -8.38 22.26
C SER A 125 12.21 -7.49 21.64
N SER A 126 12.56 -6.59 20.70
CA SER A 126 11.65 -5.77 19.91
C SER A 126 12.33 -5.39 18.61
N PRO A 127 12.44 -6.30 17.66
CA PRO A 127 13.18 -6.07 16.41
C PRO A 127 12.37 -5.15 15.50
N ASN A 128 12.66 -3.84 15.53
CA ASN A 128 12.07 -2.89 14.61
C ASN A 128 12.64 -3.09 13.19
N VAL A 129 11.84 -2.72 12.19
CA VAL A 129 12.29 -2.73 10.80
C VAL A 129 13.15 -1.52 10.52
N CYS A 130 14.39 -1.74 10.11
CA CYS A 130 15.29 -0.66 9.71
C CYS A 130 14.72 0.14 8.53
N PRO A 131 15.00 1.45 8.43
CA PRO A 131 14.55 2.24 7.29
C PRO A 131 15.00 1.62 5.96
N ILE A 132 14.04 1.37 5.07
CA ILE A 132 14.28 0.74 3.76
C ILE A 132 14.90 1.77 2.81
N TRP A 133 16.03 1.43 2.16
CA TRP A 133 16.70 2.26 1.16
C TRP A 133 17.76 1.49 0.40
N GLY A 134 18.20 2.03 -0.74
CA GLY A 134 19.31 1.45 -1.50
C GLY A 134 18.90 0.30 -2.41
N THR A 135 19.78 -0.68 -2.59
CA THR A 135 19.57 -1.83 -3.47
C THR A 135 19.96 -3.13 -2.76
N GLY A 136 19.29 -4.22 -3.14
CA GLY A 136 19.55 -5.54 -2.57
C GLY A 136 18.78 -6.64 -3.29
N THR A 137 18.36 -7.64 -2.55
CA THR A 137 17.49 -8.74 -3.01
C THR A 137 16.31 -8.88 -2.06
N ASP A 138 15.22 -9.48 -2.50
CA ASP A 138 14.13 -9.87 -1.61
C ASP A 138 14.61 -10.84 -0.53
N ALA A 139 13.84 -10.93 0.53
CA ALA A 139 14.08 -11.96 1.53
C ALA A 139 13.95 -13.36 0.92
N THR A 140 14.91 -14.20 1.24
CA THR A 140 14.94 -15.57 0.74
C THR A 140 14.38 -16.58 1.73
N THR A 141 14.10 -16.20 2.99
CA THR A 141 13.61 -17.13 4.02
C THR A 141 13.11 -16.44 5.27
N PRO A 142 12.05 -16.91 5.85
CA PRO A 142 10.80 -17.35 5.20
C PRO A 142 10.00 -16.15 4.72
N ALA A 143 9.24 -16.32 3.66
CA ALA A 143 8.33 -15.26 3.18
C ALA A 143 7.07 -15.10 4.07
N VAL A 144 7.02 -15.76 5.22
CA VAL A 144 5.88 -15.80 6.14
C VAL A 144 6.37 -15.59 7.56
N ASP A 145 5.66 -14.80 8.34
CA ASP A 145 5.92 -14.69 9.78
C ASP A 145 5.56 -16.01 10.48
N CYS A 146 6.58 -16.78 10.80
CA CYS A 146 6.43 -18.05 11.52
C CYS A 146 6.23 -17.91 13.02
N THR A 147 5.89 -16.74 13.54
CA THR A 147 5.48 -16.58 14.93
C THR A 147 4.08 -17.14 15.20
N ASN A 148 3.29 -17.33 14.15
CA ASN A 148 1.97 -17.97 14.22
C ASN A 148 2.03 -19.35 13.53
N GLU A 149 1.77 -20.41 14.28
CA GLU A 149 1.81 -21.80 13.78
C GLU A 149 0.88 -22.04 12.57
N VAL A 150 -0.17 -21.25 12.42
CA VAL A 150 -1.11 -21.35 11.30
C VAL A 150 -0.46 -20.84 10.01
N GLN A 151 0.37 -19.81 10.10
CA GLN A 151 1.04 -19.18 8.96
C GLN A 151 2.21 -20.01 8.43
N CYS A 152 2.76 -20.89 9.25
CA CYS A 152 3.88 -21.77 8.88
C CYS A 152 3.43 -23.20 8.63
N ALA A 153 2.20 -23.42 8.17
CA ALA A 153 1.73 -24.74 7.81
C ALA A 153 2.71 -25.43 6.86
N ALA A 154 2.95 -26.71 7.10
CA ALA A 154 3.90 -27.53 6.37
C ALA A 154 3.69 -27.42 4.85
N GLY A 155 4.62 -26.81 4.14
CA GLY A 155 4.56 -26.63 2.69
C GLY A 155 4.91 -25.22 2.19
N SER A 156 5.03 -24.24 3.08
CA SER A 156 5.59 -22.93 2.69
C SER A 156 7.05 -23.13 2.29
N ASN A 157 7.36 -22.89 1.05
CA ASN A 157 8.72 -23.02 0.53
C ASN A 157 9.55 -21.84 1.02
N ALA A 158 10.53 -22.14 1.86
CA ALA A 158 11.51 -21.15 2.27
C ALA A 158 12.19 -20.54 1.04
N GLY A 159 12.17 -19.21 0.91
CA GLY A 159 12.84 -18.50 -0.17
C GLY A 159 11.96 -18.06 -1.33
N GLU A 160 10.66 -18.25 -1.25
CA GLU A 160 9.71 -17.85 -2.27
C GLU A 160 8.64 -16.93 -1.68
N LEU A 161 8.24 -15.92 -2.43
CA LEU A 161 7.03 -15.18 -2.14
C LEU A 161 5.86 -16.12 -2.42
N ASN A 162 5.02 -16.34 -1.44
CA ASN A 162 4.09 -17.45 -1.46
C ASN A 162 2.66 -16.93 -1.57
N ILE A 163 1.96 -17.29 -2.62
CA ILE A 163 0.56 -16.89 -2.82
C ILE A 163 -0.38 -17.84 -2.11
N ASP A 164 -0.18 -19.02 -1.88
CA ASP A 164 -1.06 -19.96 -1.17
C ASP A 164 -0.36 -21.29 -0.83
N GLY A 165 0.97 -21.32 -0.93
CA GLY A 165 1.76 -22.53 -0.87
C GLY A 165 1.72 -23.37 -2.15
N THR A 166 0.97 -22.95 -3.18
CA THR A 166 0.88 -23.67 -4.46
C THR A 166 1.45 -22.88 -5.63
N LEU A 167 1.42 -21.56 -5.57
CA LEU A 167 2.01 -20.65 -6.54
C LEU A 167 3.07 -19.80 -5.85
N SER A 168 4.33 -20.02 -6.18
CA SER A 168 5.43 -19.24 -5.65
C SER A 168 5.98 -18.28 -6.67
N ILE A 169 6.33 -17.10 -6.19
CA ILE A 169 7.04 -16.08 -6.96
C ILE A 169 8.47 -16.10 -6.46
N PRO A 170 9.47 -16.42 -7.30
CA PRO A 170 10.86 -16.42 -6.88
C PRO A 170 11.30 -15.04 -6.41
N ALA A 171 12.10 -14.98 -5.35
CA ALA A 171 12.68 -13.73 -4.86
C ALA A 171 13.46 -12.99 -5.96
N ALA A 172 13.26 -11.66 -6.08
CA ALA A 172 13.96 -10.85 -7.05
C ALA A 172 15.44 -10.72 -6.69
N PRO A 173 16.37 -10.96 -7.62
CA PRO A 173 17.81 -10.87 -7.34
C PRO A 173 18.31 -9.43 -7.22
N ASN A 174 17.54 -8.48 -7.72
CA ASN A 174 17.86 -7.06 -7.67
C ASN A 174 16.61 -6.30 -7.22
N THR A 175 16.64 -5.77 -6.02
CA THR A 175 15.54 -5.03 -5.41
C THR A 175 15.97 -3.60 -5.15
N VAL A 176 15.14 -2.64 -5.52
CA VAL A 176 15.35 -1.21 -5.29
C VAL A 176 14.48 -0.75 -4.15
N GLY A 177 15.07 -0.20 -3.11
CA GLY A 177 14.39 0.30 -1.91
C GLY A 177 13.67 1.63 -2.15
N LYS A 178 12.72 1.63 -3.09
CA LYS A 178 11.87 2.74 -3.49
C LYS A 178 10.41 2.31 -3.51
N THR A 179 9.54 3.29 -3.44
CA THR A 179 8.10 3.13 -3.63
C THR A 179 7.60 3.94 -4.83
N ILE A 180 6.36 3.71 -5.20
CA ILE A 180 5.64 4.57 -6.14
C ILE A 180 5.65 6.05 -5.71
N ALA A 181 5.72 6.33 -4.40
CA ALA A 181 5.82 7.71 -3.88
C ALA A 181 7.15 8.38 -4.28
N ASP A 182 8.26 7.64 -4.20
CA ASP A 182 9.57 8.15 -4.65
C ASP A 182 9.55 8.44 -6.14
N GLN A 183 9.00 7.54 -6.95
CA GLN A 183 8.86 7.74 -8.40
C GLN A 183 8.00 8.97 -8.72
N LEU A 184 6.85 9.12 -8.04
CA LEU A 184 5.97 10.27 -8.25
C LEU A 184 6.71 11.58 -8.03
N MET A 185 7.50 11.69 -6.96
CA MET A 185 8.28 12.88 -6.66
C MET A 185 9.38 13.12 -7.71
N GLU A 186 10.07 12.08 -8.13
CA GLU A 186 11.10 12.15 -9.19
C GLU A 186 10.51 12.63 -10.53
N TRP A 187 9.26 12.29 -10.81
CA TRP A 187 8.54 12.70 -12.02
C TRP A 187 7.70 13.97 -11.84
N GLY A 188 7.88 14.68 -10.71
CA GLY A 188 7.20 15.95 -10.43
C GLY A 188 5.71 15.82 -10.16
N LYS A 189 5.27 14.65 -9.73
CA LYS A 189 3.88 14.32 -9.39
C LYS A 189 3.63 14.37 -7.89
N THR A 190 2.37 14.35 -7.52
CA THR A 190 1.93 14.52 -6.14
C THR A 190 1.34 13.24 -5.55
N TRP A 191 1.58 13.02 -4.26
CA TRP A 191 1.00 11.90 -3.52
C TRP A 191 0.70 12.25 -2.07
N LYS A 192 -0.19 11.51 -1.45
CA LYS A 192 -0.43 11.46 0.00
C LYS A 192 -0.82 10.05 0.43
N SER A 193 -0.44 9.71 1.65
CA SER A 193 -0.99 8.58 2.40
C SER A 193 -1.95 9.11 3.46
N TYR A 194 -3.21 8.78 3.32
CA TYR A 194 -4.26 9.14 4.28
C TYR A 194 -4.47 7.99 5.24
N GLN A 195 -4.25 8.25 6.52
CA GLN A 195 -4.28 7.25 7.58
C GLN A 195 -5.34 7.65 8.62
N GLU A 196 -6.37 6.84 8.78
CA GLU A 196 -7.39 7.10 9.78
C GLU A 196 -6.81 6.93 11.18
N SER A 197 -7.26 7.76 12.13
CA SER A 197 -6.76 7.78 13.51
C SER A 197 -5.26 8.06 13.67
N LEU A 198 -4.65 8.72 12.68
CA LEU A 198 -3.26 9.17 12.76
C LEU A 198 -3.08 10.07 13.99
N PRO A 199 -2.05 9.84 14.85
CA PRO A 199 -1.80 10.68 16.00
C PRO A 199 -1.58 12.16 15.65
N PRO A 200 -2.01 13.11 16.50
CA PRO A 200 -1.74 14.55 16.27
C PRO A 200 -0.26 14.90 16.18
N SER A 201 0.62 14.09 16.80
CA SER A 201 2.08 14.19 16.70
C SER A 201 2.62 13.76 15.34
N GLY A 202 1.78 13.24 14.48
CA GLY A 202 2.18 12.65 13.20
C GLY A 202 2.72 11.22 13.32
N PRO A 203 3.06 10.59 12.19
CA PRO A 203 3.49 9.19 12.17
C PRO A 203 4.83 8.97 12.88
N ASP A 204 5.73 9.96 12.88
CA ASP A 204 7.05 9.87 13.53
C ASP A 204 6.97 9.74 15.06
N GLY A 205 5.86 10.17 15.66
CA GLY A 205 5.61 9.99 17.09
C GLY A 205 5.14 8.59 17.50
N VAL A 206 5.00 7.66 16.54
CA VAL A 206 4.45 6.33 16.75
C VAL A 206 5.52 5.27 16.55
N ASN A 207 6.03 4.72 17.66
CA ASN A 207 7.02 3.64 17.65
C ASN A 207 6.38 2.24 17.75
N PHE A 208 5.08 2.12 17.47
CA PHE A 208 4.35 0.88 17.61
C PHE A 208 3.49 0.64 16.38
N ALA A 209 3.20 -0.61 16.06
CA ALA A 209 2.25 -0.97 15.02
C ALA A 209 0.87 -0.34 15.28
N ASP A 210 0.53 -0.09 16.52
CA ASP A 210 -0.71 0.55 16.92
C ASP A 210 -0.48 2.02 17.28
N GLY A 211 -1.18 2.93 16.62
CA GLY A 211 -1.20 4.36 16.94
C GLY A 211 -2.27 4.75 17.94
N PHE A 212 -2.53 6.03 18.03
CA PHE A 212 -3.55 6.61 18.88
C PHE A 212 -4.71 7.14 18.04
N PHE A 213 -5.86 7.31 18.67
CA PHE A 213 -6.95 8.07 18.07
C PHE A 213 -6.52 9.51 17.79
N THR A 214 -6.81 9.98 16.60
CA THR A 214 -6.63 11.37 16.20
C THR A 214 -7.96 12.11 16.08
N ASP A 215 -9.04 11.36 15.93
CA ASP A 215 -10.39 11.87 15.81
C ASP A 215 -11.10 11.66 17.16
N SER A 216 -11.59 12.75 17.74
CA SER A 216 -12.33 12.70 19.01
C SER A 216 -13.63 11.91 18.91
N SER A 217 -14.17 11.72 17.71
CA SER A 217 -15.35 10.89 17.49
C SER A 217 -15.06 9.39 17.62
N ASN A 218 -13.80 9.00 17.45
CA ASN A 218 -13.33 7.62 17.59
C ASN A 218 -12.77 7.32 18.98
N ILE A 219 -12.73 8.29 19.87
CA ILE A 219 -12.37 8.03 21.27
C ILE A 219 -13.54 7.24 21.88
N PRO A 220 -13.29 6.01 22.37
CA PRO A 220 -14.33 5.25 23.07
C PRO A 220 -14.93 6.13 24.15
N GLY A 221 -16.24 6.18 24.19
CA GLY A 221 -16.95 7.05 25.12
C GLY A 221 -16.40 6.89 26.51
N THR A 222 -16.02 8.01 27.10
CA THR A 222 -15.52 8.05 28.46
C THR A 222 -16.65 7.60 29.38
N ILE A 223 -16.53 6.42 29.95
CA ILE A 223 -17.44 6.01 31.01
C ILE A 223 -17.04 6.78 32.25
N PRO A 224 -17.90 7.65 32.81
CA PRO A 224 -17.56 8.42 34.00
C PRO A 224 -17.18 7.49 35.13
N GLY A 225 -15.95 7.67 35.67
CA GLY A 225 -15.43 6.90 36.78
C GLY A 225 -14.53 5.70 36.42
N GLU A 226 -14.37 5.37 35.14
CA GLU A 226 -13.40 4.36 34.72
C GLU A 226 -12.07 4.97 34.29
N THR A 227 -10.98 4.25 34.56
CA THR A 227 -9.67 4.60 34.02
C THR A 227 -9.70 4.39 32.51
N GLN A 228 -9.62 5.48 31.75
CA GLN A 228 -9.67 5.41 30.30
C GLN A 228 -8.43 4.72 29.75
N THR A 229 -8.62 3.60 29.11
CA THR A 229 -7.58 2.97 28.31
C THR A 229 -7.66 3.54 26.90
N LEU A 230 -6.60 4.20 26.47
CA LEU A 230 -6.50 4.67 25.11
C LEU A 230 -6.42 3.45 24.17
N ILE A 231 -7.38 3.33 23.29
CA ILE A 231 -7.38 2.27 22.27
C ILE A 231 -6.60 2.78 21.07
N LYS A 232 -5.60 2.04 20.66
CA LYS A 232 -4.74 2.37 19.54
C LYS A 232 -5.38 1.79 18.28
N LEU A 233 -5.80 2.62 17.36
CA LEU A 233 -6.47 2.19 16.13
C LEU A 233 -5.64 2.41 14.86
N TYR A 234 -4.80 3.44 14.81
CA TYR A 234 -3.80 3.55 13.76
C TYR A 234 -2.78 2.42 13.91
N ALA A 235 -2.44 1.77 12.82
CA ALA A 235 -1.39 0.76 12.78
C ALA A 235 -0.29 1.21 11.80
N ALA A 236 0.94 1.34 12.28
CA ALA A 236 2.06 1.71 11.41
C ALA A 236 2.28 0.69 10.29
N LYS A 237 1.99 -0.58 10.54
CA LYS A 237 2.04 -1.67 9.53
C LYS A 237 1.09 -1.44 8.35
N HIS A 238 0.01 -0.68 8.51
CA HIS A 238 -0.91 -0.29 7.44
C HIS A 238 -0.50 1.00 6.74
N ASN A 239 0.68 1.54 7.06
CA ASN A 239 1.25 2.72 6.44
C ASN A 239 2.64 2.41 5.85
N PRO A 240 2.72 1.77 4.68
CA PRO A 240 3.97 1.23 4.15
C PRO A 240 5.04 2.31 3.95
N PHE A 241 4.65 3.53 3.66
CA PHE A 241 5.58 4.61 3.33
C PHE A 241 6.49 5.00 4.50
N VAL A 242 6.02 4.86 5.74
CA VAL A 242 6.82 5.21 6.94
C VAL A 242 7.97 4.25 7.22
N TYR A 243 8.05 3.15 6.48
CA TYR A 243 9.18 2.22 6.54
C TYR A 243 10.34 2.63 5.63
N PHE A 244 10.15 3.62 4.75
CA PHE A 244 11.17 4.07 3.81
C PHE A 244 11.92 5.28 4.33
N ARG A 245 13.24 5.23 4.19
CA ARG A 245 14.12 6.30 4.66
C ARG A 245 13.80 7.66 4.05
N SER A 246 13.48 7.71 2.77
CA SER A 246 13.11 8.92 2.05
C SER A 246 11.91 9.62 2.70
N VAL A 247 10.90 8.85 3.10
CA VAL A 247 9.71 9.37 3.76
C VAL A 247 10.01 9.79 5.20
N GLN A 248 10.72 8.96 5.97
CA GLN A 248 11.06 9.31 7.35
C GLN A 248 11.90 10.59 7.47
N GLU A 249 12.82 10.82 6.53
CA GLU A 249 13.72 11.96 6.57
C GLU A 249 13.13 13.23 5.94
N HIS A 250 12.23 13.09 4.93
CA HIS A 250 11.89 14.24 4.10
C HIS A 250 10.39 14.41 3.78
N HIS A 251 9.55 13.41 4.01
CA HIS A 251 8.19 13.42 3.45
C HIS A 251 7.09 12.99 4.42
N LEU A 252 7.32 13.13 5.73
CA LEU A 252 6.29 12.86 6.75
C LEU A 252 5.08 13.80 6.62
N ASP A 253 5.25 14.97 6.01
CA ASP A 253 4.17 15.91 5.66
C ASP A 253 3.18 15.35 4.64
N ARG A 254 3.53 14.27 3.95
CA ARG A 254 2.65 13.55 3.00
C ARG A 254 1.77 12.51 3.68
N ILE A 255 1.98 12.24 4.94
CA ILE A 255 1.13 11.35 5.73
C ILE A 255 0.09 12.23 6.44
N ALA A 256 -1.18 12.04 6.11
CA ALA A 256 -2.27 12.91 6.56
C ALA A 256 -3.39 12.09 7.23
N PRO A 257 -4.14 12.65 8.18
CA PRO A 257 -5.31 11.99 8.75
C PRO A 257 -6.51 12.01 7.79
N PHE A 258 -7.59 11.33 8.15
CA PHE A 258 -8.85 11.45 7.44
C PHE A 258 -9.55 12.79 7.73
N GLN A 259 -9.45 13.24 8.95
CA GLN A 259 -10.11 14.44 9.46
C GLN A 259 -9.15 15.65 9.49
N GLY A 260 -9.71 16.84 9.74
CA GLY A 260 -8.94 18.08 9.82
C GLY A 260 -8.77 18.79 8.48
N THR A 261 -8.16 19.97 8.52
CA THR A 261 -8.07 20.89 7.37
C THR A 261 -7.13 20.43 6.25
N GLN A 262 -6.29 19.45 6.53
CA GLN A 262 -5.36 18.84 5.56
C GLN A 262 -5.60 17.34 5.42
N GLY A 263 -6.73 16.87 5.93
CA GLY A 263 -7.13 15.47 5.89
C GLY A 263 -7.85 15.10 4.60
N LEU A 264 -8.09 13.80 4.44
CA LEU A 264 -8.73 13.22 3.26
C LEU A 264 -10.03 13.94 2.86
N PHE A 265 -10.95 14.11 3.80
CA PHE A 265 -12.27 14.68 3.49
C PHE A 265 -12.22 16.17 3.16
N ALA A 266 -11.25 16.93 3.73
CA ALA A 266 -11.04 18.31 3.37
C ALA A 266 -10.43 18.45 1.96
N ASP A 267 -9.44 17.63 1.64
CA ASP A 267 -8.83 17.61 0.32
C ASP A 267 -9.86 17.21 -0.76
N LEU A 268 -10.65 16.16 -0.51
CA LEU A 268 -11.71 15.74 -1.43
C LEU A 268 -12.75 16.83 -1.66
N SER A 269 -13.24 17.47 -0.58
CA SER A 269 -14.28 18.50 -0.68
C SER A 269 -13.81 19.76 -1.38
N SER A 270 -12.52 20.10 -1.25
CA SER A 270 -11.91 21.27 -1.90
C SER A 270 -11.39 21.01 -3.31
N GLY A 271 -11.28 19.75 -3.71
CA GLY A 271 -10.66 19.35 -4.97
C GLY A 271 -9.12 19.45 -4.99
N HIS A 272 -8.48 19.61 -3.83
CA HIS A 272 -7.03 19.66 -3.71
C HIS A 272 -6.42 18.30 -3.37
N VAL A 273 -6.80 17.26 -4.07
CA VAL A 273 -6.25 15.90 -3.89
C VAL A 273 -5.02 15.68 -4.77
N PRO A 274 -4.06 14.87 -4.31
CA PRO A 274 -2.90 14.53 -5.13
C PRO A 274 -3.25 13.58 -6.28
N GLU A 275 -2.32 13.41 -7.23
CA GLU A 275 -2.45 12.45 -8.33
C GLU A 275 -2.53 10.99 -7.81
N PHE A 276 -1.86 10.69 -6.71
CA PHE A 276 -1.94 9.38 -6.05
C PHE A 276 -2.31 9.52 -4.58
N SER A 277 -3.39 8.87 -4.18
CA SER A 277 -3.89 8.79 -2.80
C SER A 277 -3.90 7.35 -2.32
N PHE A 278 -3.11 7.03 -1.31
CA PHE A 278 -3.21 5.78 -0.58
C PHE A 278 -4.07 6.01 0.67
N ILE A 279 -5.10 5.20 0.87
CA ILE A 279 -6.12 5.43 1.90
C ILE A 279 -6.24 4.16 2.74
N ALA A 280 -5.84 4.24 4.01
CA ALA A 280 -5.94 3.14 4.97
C ALA A 280 -6.87 3.55 6.13
N PRO A 281 -8.04 2.93 6.25
CA PRO A 281 -8.87 3.07 7.43
C PRO A 281 -8.15 2.54 8.67
N ASN A 282 -8.67 2.84 9.86
CA ASN A 282 -8.10 2.32 11.11
C ASN A 282 -8.51 0.85 11.31
N GLN A 283 -7.86 0.17 12.27
CA GLN A 283 -8.00 -1.27 12.48
C GLN A 283 -9.44 -1.77 12.70
N CYS A 284 -10.38 -0.93 13.11
CA CYS A 284 -11.80 -1.30 13.15
C CYS A 284 -12.47 -1.10 11.78
N ASN A 285 -12.14 -0.01 11.13
CA ASN A 285 -12.80 0.46 9.92
C ASN A 285 -12.25 -0.18 8.64
N ASP A 286 -11.07 -0.80 8.71
CA ASP A 286 -10.49 -1.61 7.63
C ASP A 286 -10.91 -3.09 7.70
N GLN A 287 -11.58 -3.52 8.77
CA GLN A 287 -12.01 -4.89 9.07
C GLN A 287 -10.90 -5.79 9.68
N HIS A 288 -9.70 -5.30 9.96
CA HIS A 288 -8.69 -6.08 10.67
C HIS A 288 -9.17 -6.51 12.06
N GLY A 289 -9.82 -5.60 12.74
CA GLY A 289 -10.26 -5.79 14.10
C GLY A 289 -9.18 -5.48 15.14
N ARG A 290 -9.66 -5.17 16.33
CA ARG A 290 -8.84 -4.97 17.52
C ARG A 290 -9.62 -5.34 18.76
N GLY A 291 -9.21 -6.45 19.41
CA GLY A 291 -9.96 -7.09 20.47
C GLY A 291 -10.31 -6.22 21.68
N ASN A 292 -9.55 -5.14 21.93
CA ASN A 292 -9.87 -4.16 22.96
C ASN A 292 -10.64 -2.93 22.46
N GLY A 293 -11.03 -2.91 21.18
CA GLY A 293 -11.82 -1.84 20.56
C GLY A 293 -13.33 -2.00 20.75
N GLY A 294 -13.76 -3.03 21.46
CA GLY A 294 -15.18 -3.36 21.67
C GLY A 294 -15.73 -4.32 20.62
N PRO A 295 -16.98 -4.76 20.81
CA PRO A 295 -17.58 -5.83 19.97
C PRO A 295 -17.63 -5.53 18.47
N GLN A 296 -17.72 -4.26 18.09
CA GLN A 296 -17.75 -3.81 16.70
C GLN A 296 -16.34 -3.77 16.06
N CYS A 297 -15.31 -3.99 16.83
CA CYS A 297 -13.92 -3.93 16.40
C CYS A 297 -13.16 -5.22 16.73
N ASP A 298 -13.85 -6.24 17.17
CA ASP A 298 -13.24 -7.52 17.52
C ASP A 298 -13.33 -8.46 16.33
N PHE A 299 -12.22 -9.00 15.90
CA PHE A 299 -12.16 -9.98 14.81
C PHE A 299 -12.91 -11.27 15.17
N ASP A 300 -12.77 -11.74 16.39
CA ASP A 300 -13.49 -12.86 16.97
C ASP A 300 -14.08 -12.47 18.32
N TYR A 301 -15.27 -11.87 18.31
CA TYR A 301 -15.93 -11.34 19.50
C TYR A 301 -16.12 -12.33 20.63
N HIS A 302 -16.28 -13.60 20.31
CA HIS A 302 -16.40 -14.66 21.30
C HIS A 302 -15.06 -15.22 21.76
N ASN A 303 -13.97 -14.86 21.09
CA ASN A 303 -12.61 -15.32 21.34
C ASN A 303 -12.51 -16.85 21.45
N ASP A 304 -13.27 -17.55 20.63
CA ASP A 304 -13.41 -19.01 20.59
C ASP A 304 -13.14 -19.60 19.20
N GLY A 305 -12.73 -18.77 18.23
CA GLY A 305 -12.45 -19.17 16.85
C GLY A 305 -13.69 -19.53 16.03
N THR A 306 -14.91 -19.24 16.55
CA THR A 306 -16.14 -19.66 15.86
C THR A 306 -16.58 -18.67 14.77
N GLN A 307 -16.24 -17.38 14.88
CA GLN A 307 -16.62 -16.36 13.91
C GLN A 307 -15.71 -16.32 12.68
N LYS A 308 -14.45 -16.76 12.81
CA LYS A 308 -13.51 -16.88 11.69
C LYS A 308 -13.44 -15.60 10.83
N GLY A 309 -13.23 -14.45 11.46
CA GLY A 309 -13.22 -13.15 10.79
C GLY A 309 -14.58 -12.65 10.30
N LEU A 310 -15.65 -13.40 10.54
CA LEU A 310 -17.01 -13.05 10.09
C LEU A 310 -17.85 -12.34 11.18
N ASN A 311 -17.20 -11.61 12.10
CA ASN A 311 -17.95 -10.79 13.05
C ASN A 311 -18.83 -9.79 12.29
N PRO A 312 -20.17 -9.93 12.35
CA PRO A 312 -21.09 -9.08 11.59
C PRO A 312 -20.92 -7.59 11.85
N ALA A 313 -20.58 -7.22 13.09
CA ALA A 313 -20.38 -5.83 13.46
C ALA A 313 -19.11 -5.25 12.83
N LEU A 314 -18.01 -5.98 12.86
CA LEU A 314 -16.74 -5.59 12.24
C LEU A 314 -16.89 -5.44 10.73
N ILE A 315 -17.46 -6.44 10.06
CA ILE A 315 -17.72 -6.40 8.61
C ILE A 315 -18.61 -5.18 8.26
N SER A 316 -19.67 -4.94 9.03
CA SER A 316 -20.59 -3.84 8.76
C SER A 316 -19.95 -2.46 8.97
N VAL A 317 -19.10 -2.29 9.98
CA VAL A 317 -18.39 -1.04 10.22
C VAL A 317 -17.45 -0.72 9.06
N GLY A 318 -16.65 -1.70 8.61
CA GLY A 318 -15.77 -1.52 7.47
C GLY A 318 -16.52 -1.25 6.17
N ASP A 319 -17.62 -1.95 5.92
CA ASP A 319 -18.46 -1.72 4.73
C ASP A 319 -19.05 -0.30 4.69
N GLN A 320 -19.49 0.24 5.84
CA GLN A 320 -19.97 1.62 5.96
C GLN A 320 -18.85 2.65 5.76
N THR A 321 -17.65 2.37 6.29
CA THR A 321 -16.49 3.22 6.11
C THR A 321 -16.08 3.25 4.65
N LEU A 322 -16.00 2.10 4.00
CA LEU A 322 -15.73 1.98 2.57
C LEU A 322 -16.76 2.78 1.75
N ALA A 323 -18.05 2.65 2.06
CA ALA A 323 -19.11 3.40 1.40
C ALA A 323 -18.93 4.92 1.56
N THR A 324 -18.52 5.37 2.75
CA THR A 324 -18.27 6.79 3.03
C THR A 324 -17.09 7.32 2.22
N ILE A 325 -16.00 6.58 2.16
CA ILE A 325 -14.79 6.99 1.42
C ILE A 325 -15.08 7.04 -0.08
N VAL A 326 -15.61 5.97 -0.66
CA VAL A 326 -15.92 5.89 -2.09
C VAL A 326 -16.87 7.00 -2.49
N LYS A 327 -17.97 7.17 -1.73
CA LYS A 327 -18.91 8.25 -2.01
C LYS A 327 -18.27 9.64 -1.91
N SER A 328 -17.41 9.88 -0.95
CA SER A 328 -16.73 11.17 -0.80
C SER A 328 -15.79 11.46 -2.00
N ILE A 329 -15.18 10.43 -2.56
CA ILE A 329 -14.36 10.55 -3.79
C ILE A 329 -15.26 10.85 -4.98
N GLU A 330 -16.34 10.11 -5.18
CA GLU A 330 -17.29 10.29 -6.28
C GLU A 330 -18.00 11.67 -6.25
N ASP A 331 -18.26 12.19 -5.06
CA ASP A 331 -18.85 13.53 -4.86
C ASP A 331 -17.85 14.67 -5.05
N SER A 332 -16.54 14.38 -5.03
CA SER A 332 -15.48 15.38 -5.12
C SER A 332 -15.45 16.08 -6.50
N PRO A 333 -15.00 17.33 -6.57
CA PRO A 333 -14.83 18.02 -7.86
C PRO A 333 -13.92 17.28 -8.84
N VAL A 334 -12.83 16.67 -8.35
CA VAL A 334 -11.86 15.99 -9.21
C VAL A 334 -12.43 14.75 -9.89
N TRP A 335 -13.39 14.06 -9.26
CA TRP A 335 -14.03 12.89 -9.88
C TRP A 335 -14.82 13.21 -11.15
N LYS A 336 -15.19 14.48 -11.31
CA LYS A 336 -15.98 14.96 -12.47
C LYS A 336 -15.11 15.43 -13.63
N GLU A 337 -13.81 15.48 -13.46
CA GLU A 337 -12.85 15.97 -14.45
C GLU A 337 -11.76 14.92 -14.69
N GLY A 338 -11.26 14.86 -15.93
CA GLY A 338 -10.19 13.93 -16.28
C GLY A 338 -10.58 12.45 -16.20
N LYS A 339 -9.57 11.58 -16.12
CA LYS A 339 -9.72 10.13 -15.95
C LYS A 339 -9.21 9.71 -14.58
N ASN A 340 -10.09 9.21 -13.76
CA ASN A 340 -9.81 8.86 -12.38
C ASN A 340 -10.19 7.42 -12.08
N ALA A 341 -9.49 6.81 -11.13
CA ALA A 341 -9.78 5.45 -10.68
C ALA A 341 -9.79 5.35 -9.16
N ILE A 342 -10.74 4.60 -8.62
CA ILE A 342 -10.77 4.11 -7.24
C ILE A 342 -10.46 2.62 -7.30
N VAL A 343 -9.40 2.21 -6.62
CA VAL A 343 -9.08 0.80 -6.40
C VAL A 343 -9.40 0.46 -4.96
N VAL A 344 -10.23 -0.55 -4.77
CA VAL A 344 -10.54 -1.12 -3.46
C VAL A 344 -10.00 -2.53 -3.43
N LEU A 345 -9.18 -2.85 -2.44
CA LEU A 345 -8.64 -4.20 -2.27
C LEU A 345 -8.49 -4.53 -0.78
N TRP A 346 -8.38 -5.83 -0.50
CA TRP A 346 -7.94 -6.37 0.78
C TRP A 346 -6.49 -6.80 0.65
N ASP A 347 -5.71 -6.63 1.72
CA ASP A 347 -4.28 -6.90 1.74
C ASP A 347 -3.97 -8.40 1.72
N GLU A 348 -4.71 -9.19 2.51
CA GLU A 348 -4.55 -10.64 2.65
C GLU A 348 -5.83 -11.32 3.13
N ASP A 349 -5.90 -12.65 3.06
CA ASP A 349 -6.91 -13.42 3.81
C ASP A 349 -6.45 -13.67 5.26
N ASP A 350 -7.33 -14.17 6.10
CA ASP A 350 -7.08 -14.38 7.53
C ASP A 350 -6.80 -15.86 7.90
N TYR A 351 -6.59 -16.72 6.91
CA TYR A 351 -6.46 -18.18 7.06
C TYR A 351 -7.64 -18.90 7.73
N SER A 352 -8.70 -18.22 8.12
CA SER A 352 -9.78 -18.85 8.89
C SER A 352 -10.74 -19.64 8.03
N ILE A 353 -10.76 -19.43 6.71
CA ILE A 353 -11.63 -20.14 5.76
C ILE A 353 -10.79 -20.96 4.77
N ALA A 354 -10.93 -22.27 4.84
CA ALA A 354 -10.30 -23.17 3.86
C ALA A 354 -11.08 -23.16 2.52
N PRO A 355 -10.38 -23.24 1.36
CA PRO A 355 -8.94 -23.28 1.23
C PRO A 355 -8.32 -21.92 1.52
N THR A 356 -7.22 -21.90 2.25
CA THR A 356 -6.42 -20.71 2.53
C THR A 356 -5.58 -20.39 1.30
N THR A 357 -6.15 -19.63 0.35
CA THR A 357 -5.54 -19.38 -0.96
C THR A 357 -4.98 -17.98 -1.09
N ASN A 358 -5.13 -17.18 -0.05
CA ASN A 358 -4.82 -15.74 -0.06
C ASN A 358 -5.52 -14.97 -1.21
N GLN A 359 -6.68 -15.49 -1.65
CA GLN A 359 -7.51 -14.84 -2.64
C GLN A 359 -8.31 -13.72 -2.00
N VAL A 360 -8.12 -12.50 -2.49
CA VAL A 360 -8.76 -11.30 -1.94
C VAL A 360 -9.63 -10.59 -2.96
N LEU A 361 -10.59 -9.81 -2.48
CA LEU A 361 -11.44 -9.01 -3.33
C LEU A 361 -10.70 -7.76 -3.81
N THR A 362 -10.70 -7.54 -5.13
CA THR A 362 -10.15 -6.32 -5.75
C THR A 362 -11.14 -5.77 -6.75
N MET A 363 -11.45 -4.49 -6.62
CA MET A 363 -12.42 -3.77 -7.45
C MET A 363 -11.79 -2.48 -7.97
N VAL A 364 -12.10 -2.12 -9.21
CA VAL A 364 -11.68 -0.87 -9.84
C VAL A 364 -12.93 -0.13 -10.33
N GLU A 365 -13.24 0.99 -9.69
CA GLU A 365 -14.26 1.93 -10.17
C GLU A 365 -13.57 3.06 -10.91
N THR A 366 -14.06 3.41 -12.08
CA THR A 366 -13.51 4.49 -12.91
C THR A 366 -14.62 5.49 -13.24
N ASN A 367 -14.26 6.76 -13.47
CA ASN A 367 -15.21 7.75 -13.97
C ASN A 367 -15.30 7.76 -15.51
N TYR A 368 -14.69 6.76 -16.17
CA TYR A 368 -14.64 6.62 -17.61
C TYR A 368 -14.72 5.14 -18.01
N GLY A 369 -14.96 4.90 -19.31
CA GLY A 369 -14.81 3.59 -19.93
C GLY A 369 -15.87 2.57 -19.54
N VAL A 370 -15.50 1.30 -19.51
CA VAL A 370 -16.40 0.16 -19.29
C VAL A 370 -16.50 -0.18 -17.83
N HIS A 371 -17.71 -0.49 -17.39
CA HIS A 371 -18.00 -0.89 -16.01
C HIS A 371 -18.60 -2.30 -15.96
N GLY A 372 -18.52 -2.93 -14.80
CA GLY A 372 -19.11 -4.23 -14.53
C GLY A 372 -18.35 -5.42 -15.12
N VAL A 373 -17.10 -5.22 -15.55
CA VAL A 373 -16.22 -6.30 -16.01
C VAL A 373 -15.94 -7.25 -14.85
N LYS A 374 -15.96 -8.55 -15.11
CA LYS A 374 -15.51 -9.59 -14.18
C LYS A 374 -14.32 -10.29 -14.81
N SER A 375 -13.14 -9.90 -14.38
CA SER A 375 -11.90 -10.48 -14.86
C SER A 375 -11.57 -11.76 -14.09
N ASN A 376 -11.24 -12.81 -14.83
CA ASN A 376 -10.70 -14.05 -14.28
C ASN A 376 -9.20 -14.22 -14.57
N HIS A 377 -8.54 -13.17 -15.06
CA HIS A 377 -7.09 -13.18 -15.20
C HIS A 377 -6.44 -13.25 -13.82
N PHE A 378 -5.32 -13.94 -13.75
CA PHE A 378 -4.53 -14.02 -12.54
C PHE A 378 -3.81 -12.70 -12.27
N TYR A 379 -4.09 -12.11 -11.12
CA TYR A 379 -3.49 -10.86 -10.68
C TYR A 379 -3.01 -10.95 -9.23
N THR A 380 -2.04 -10.11 -8.90
CA THR A 380 -1.49 -9.96 -7.55
C THR A 380 -1.29 -8.49 -7.22
N HIS A 381 -0.80 -8.19 -6.02
CA HIS A 381 -0.38 -6.83 -5.62
C HIS A 381 0.67 -6.25 -6.58
N PHE A 382 1.54 -7.09 -7.16
CA PHE A 382 2.48 -6.65 -8.21
C PHE A 382 1.78 -6.23 -9.50
N SER A 383 0.71 -6.92 -9.87
CA SER A 383 -0.13 -6.53 -11.02
C SER A 383 -0.79 -5.18 -10.79
N LEU A 384 -1.25 -4.93 -9.56
CA LEU A 384 -1.80 -3.63 -9.20
C LEU A 384 -0.74 -2.54 -9.31
N LEU A 385 0.43 -2.70 -8.67
CA LEU A 385 1.51 -1.71 -8.76
C LEU A 385 1.88 -1.42 -10.21
N LYS A 386 2.09 -2.45 -11.04
CA LYS A 386 2.36 -2.29 -12.48
C LYS A 386 1.28 -1.51 -13.20
N SER A 387 0.03 -1.70 -12.83
CA SER A 387 -1.11 -0.98 -13.41
C SER A 387 -1.16 0.49 -12.98
N LEU A 388 -0.85 0.77 -11.71
CA LEU A 388 -0.72 2.14 -11.19
C LEU A 388 0.42 2.89 -11.89
N GLU A 389 1.58 2.25 -12.03
CA GLU A 389 2.73 2.78 -12.76
C GLU A 389 2.38 3.08 -14.22
N ALA A 390 1.67 2.18 -14.89
CA ALA A 390 1.20 2.40 -16.26
C ALA A 390 0.26 3.62 -16.36
N GLY A 391 -0.73 3.70 -15.47
CA GLY A 391 -1.70 4.79 -15.42
C GLY A 391 -1.08 6.15 -15.10
N LEU A 392 -0.14 6.16 -14.17
CA LEU A 392 0.57 7.37 -13.72
C LEU A 392 1.80 7.71 -14.58
N ARG A 393 2.09 6.90 -15.62
CA ARG A 393 3.26 7.12 -16.51
C ARG A 393 4.58 7.07 -15.77
N LEU A 394 4.76 6.07 -14.93
CA LEU A 394 5.97 5.78 -14.18
C LEU A 394 6.66 4.51 -14.72
N PRO A 395 7.97 4.36 -14.59
CA PRO A 395 8.65 3.09 -14.84
C PRO A 395 8.20 2.04 -13.83
N CYS A 396 8.39 0.75 -14.11
CA CYS A 396 8.04 -0.30 -13.14
C CYS A 396 9.10 -0.49 -12.07
N LEU A 397 8.69 -0.94 -10.88
CA LEU A 397 9.53 -1.28 -9.73
C LEU A 397 9.51 -2.80 -9.48
N ASN A 398 10.67 -3.34 -9.18
CA ASN A 398 10.86 -4.70 -8.63
C ASN A 398 10.00 -5.76 -9.36
N HIS A 399 9.19 -6.56 -8.67
CA HIS A 399 8.31 -7.58 -9.27
C HIS A 399 7.22 -7.03 -10.20
N ALA A 400 6.89 -5.75 -10.12
CA ALA A 400 6.04 -5.13 -11.14
C ALA A 400 6.71 -5.14 -12.51
N CYS A 401 8.05 -5.25 -12.59
CA CYS A 401 8.80 -5.35 -13.83
C CYS A 401 8.84 -6.78 -14.41
N ASP A 402 8.47 -7.78 -13.65
CA ASP A 402 8.54 -9.16 -14.09
C ASP A 402 7.67 -9.38 -15.34
N ALA A 403 8.20 -10.21 -16.25
CA ALA A 403 7.49 -10.53 -17.48
C ALA A 403 6.21 -11.36 -17.24
N SER A 404 6.14 -12.05 -16.10
CA SER A 404 4.97 -12.81 -15.65
C SER A 404 3.93 -11.98 -14.90
N THR A 405 4.26 -10.74 -14.53
CA THR A 405 3.31 -9.83 -13.90
C THR A 405 2.51 -9.10 -14.97
N ASP A 406 1.21 -9.34 -15.01
CA ASP A 406 0.32 -8.71 -15.98
C ASP A 406 -0.21 -7.36 -15.50
N VAL A 407 -0.43 -6.44 -16.44
CA VAL A 407 -1.17 -5.18 -16.22
C VAL A 407 -2.67 -5.50 -16.20
N MET A 408 -3.41 -4.94 -15.27
CA MET A 408 -4.87 -5.14 -15.10
C MET A 408 -5.67 -4.29 -16.11
N SER A 409 -5.28 -4.33 -17.39
CA SER A 409 -5.82 -3.45 -18.45
C SER A 409 -7.32 -3.61 -18.67
N ASP A 410 -7.86 -4.79 -18.50
CA ASP A 410 -9.28 -5.10 -18.62
C ASP A 410 -10.13 -4.46 -17.50
N LEU A 411 -9.52 -4.12 -16.37
CA LEU A 411 -10.20 -3.43 -15.25
C LEU A 411 -10.11 -1.89 -15.36
N PHE A 412 -9.12 -1.37 -16.10
CA PHE A 412 -8.91 0.05 -16.31
C PHE A 412 -9.17 0.50 -17.76
N ALA A 413 -9.64 -0.41 -18.62
CA ALA A 413 -9.77 -0.14 -20.05
C ALA A 413 -10.82 0.94 -20.35
N SER A 414 -10.49 1.82 -21.29
CA SER A 414 -11.45 2.71 -21.91
C SER A 414 -12.21 2.00 -23.04
N ASP A 415 -13.38 2.51 -23.43
CA ASP A 415 -14.18 1.97 -24.54
C ASP A 415 -13.39 1.87 -25.87
N ASN A 416 -12.32 2.66 -26.02
CA ASN A 416 -11.50 2.70 -27.23
C ASN A 416 -10.42 1.61 -27.29
N ASP A 417 -10.20 0.85 -26.22
CA ASP A 417 -9.14 -0.18 -26.17
C ASP A 417 -9.63 -1.58 -26.63
N ARG A 418 -10.91 -1.72 -27.02
CA ARG A 418 -11.46 -3.00 -27.50
C ARG A 418 -11.17 -3.29 -28.98
N ASP A 419 -10.62 -2.33 -29.72
CA ASP A 419 -10.40 -2.42 -31.17
C ASP A 419 -8.92 -2.58 -31.59
N ASN A 420 -8.02 -2.94 -30.63
CA ASN A 420 -6.60 -3.19 -30.93
C ASN A 420 -6.17 -4.62 -30.59
#